data_76cf8cef2cbdada825953d8e918fb64f
#
_entry.id   76cf8cef2cbdada825953d8e918fb64f
#
_cell.length_a   1.000
_cell.length_b   1.000
_cell.length_c   1.000
_cell.angle_alpha   90.00
_cell.angle_beta   90.00
_cell.angle_gamma   90.00
#
_symmetry.space_group_name_H-M   'P 1'
#
loop_
_entity.id
_entity.type
_entity.pdbx_description
1 polymer ?
#
loop_
_entity_poly.entity_id
_entity_poly.type
_entity_poly.pdbx_seq_one_letter_code
_entity_poly.pdbx_strand_id
1 'polypeptide(L)'
;QSAQFRELEYALGIKDRIELDWFSGIEGERLTQRHASATLWDAFVGVMHRQGAPVPAHVLNRDVRETVIENAELQAVIIDRYSDEGFAGLCETLTDLDEGLQEWRYRHVMMVRRTIGTKMGTGGSDGAAYLATTLFRPAFPDLWAIRTAF
;
A
#
# COMPACT_ATOMS: atom_id res chain seq x y z
N GLN A 1 16.17 5.44 -4.26
CA GLN A 1 15.02 4.52 -4.14
C GLN A 1 15.00 3.59 -5.34
N SER A 2 14.60 2.31 -5.15
CA SER A 2 14.46 1.35 -6.24
C SER A 2 13.14 1.60 -7.00
N ALA A 3 13.21 1.67 -8.34
CA ALA A 3 12.02 1.76 -9.19
C ALA A 3 11.09 0.57 -8.99
N GLN A 4 11.64 -0.64 -8.85
CA GLN A 4 10.87 -1.87 -8.62
C GLN A 4 10.08 -1.82 -7.30
N PHE A 5 10.69 -1.31 -6.23
CA PHE A 5 10.00 -1.20 -4.95
C PHE A 5 8.87 -0.16 -5.02
N ARG A 6 9.10 0.96 -5.71
CA ARG A 6 8.05 1.96 -5.92
C ARG A 6 6.91 1.42 -6.78
N GLU A 7 7.23 0.62 -7.80
CA GLU A 7 6.22 -0.06 -8.61
C GLU A 7 5.35 -1.01 -7.78
N LEU A 8 5.98 -1.75 -6.82
CA LEU A 8 5.28 -2.59 -5.86
C LEU A 8 4.34 -1.77 -4.95
N GLU A 9 4.83 -0.69 -4.35
CA GLU A 9 4.00 0.20 -3.52
C GLU A 9 2.78 0.70 -4.29
N TYR A 10 2.95 1.10 -5.55
CA TYR A 10 1.84 1.53 -6.41
C TYR A 10 0.87 0.41 -6.74
N ALA A 11 1.36 -0.82 -6.92
CA ALA A 11 0.51 -1.97 -7.15
C ALA A 11 -0.36 -2.31 -5.93
N LEU A 12 0.13 -2.06 -4.72
CA LEU A 12 -0.58 -2.36 -3.48
C LEU A 12 -1.58 -1.25 -3.09
N GLY A 13 -1.34 0.00 -3.46
CA GLY A 13 -2.22 1.12 -3.14
C GLY A 13 -1.56 2.30 -2.47
N ILE A 14 -0.25 2.27 -2.28
CA ILE A 14 0.52 3.41 -1.77
C ILE A 14 0.97 4.24 -2.96
N LYS A 15 0.25 5.33 -3.23
CA LYS A 15 0.39 6.16 -4.43
C LYS A 15 1.09 7.50 -4.15
N ASP A 16 2.04 7.51 -3.26
CA ASP A 16 2.79 8.72 -2.97
C ASP A 16 3.36 9.35 -4.24
N ARG A 17 3.28 10.66 -4.27
CA ARG A 17 3.82 11.43 -5.38
C ARG A 17 5.31 11.14 -5.51
N ILE A 18 5.73 10.66 -6.69
CA ILE A 18 7.14 10.58 -7.03
C ILE A 18 7.55 11.92 -7.65
N GLU A 19 8.73 12.37 -7.32
CA GLU A 19 9.49 13.23 -8.22
C GLU A 19 9.97 12.35 -9.39
N LEU A 20 9.15 12.29 -10.44
CA LEU A 20 9.42 11.48 -11.64
C LEU A 20 10.76 11.84 -12.30
N ASP A 21 11.29 13.03 -11.99
CA ASP A 21 12.59 13.50 -12.45
C ASP A 21 13.76 12.58 -12.04
N TRP A 22 13.56 11.72 -11.05
CA TRP A 22 14.58 10.76 -10.61
C TRP A 22 14.58 9.45 -11.42
N PHE A 23 13.54 9.23 -12.20
CA PHE A 23 13.38 8.02 -13.01
C PHE A 23 13.17 8.43 -14.46
N SER A 24 14.10 8.08 -15.34
CA SER A 24 14.05 8.41 -16.77
C SER A 24 13.84 7.17 -17.64
N GLY A 25 13.44 7.38 -18.88
CA GLY A 25 13.28 6.31 -19.86
C GLY A 25 12.24 5.26 -19.44
N ILE A 26 12.51 3.98 -19.68
CA ILE A 26 11.58 2.86 -19.48
C ILE A 26 11.10 2.76 -18.03
N GLU A 27 11.95 3.02 -17.05
CA GLU A 27 11.56 2.97 -15.62
C GLU A 27 10.54 4.05 -15.30
N GLY A 28 10.75 5.28 -15.76
CA GLY A 28 9.81 6.40 -15.56
C GLY A 28 8.45 6.14 -16.23
N GLU A 29 8.45 5.60 -17.44
CA GLU A 29 7.23 5.23 -18.15
C GLU A 29 6.43 4.15 -17.41
N ARG A 30 7.10 3.09 -16.95
CA ARG A 30 6.48 2.01 -16.17
C ARG A 30 5.88 2.51 -14.86
N LEU A 31 6.59 3.35 -14.14
CA LEU A 31 6.10 3.94 -12.89
C LEU A 31 4.89 4.84 -13.13
N THR A 32 4.91 5.67 -14.16
CA THR A 32 3.78 6.51 -14.54
C THR A 32 2.55 5.66 -14.89
N GLN A 33 2.72 4.63 -15.69
CA GLN A 33 1.65 3.70 -16.04
C GLN A 33 1.12 2.97 -14.79
N ARG A 34 2.00 2.47 -13.92
CA ARG A 34 1.60 1.77 -12.70
C ARG A 34 0.88 2.68 -11.71
N HIS A 35 1.32 3.95 -11.60
CA HIS A 35 0.66 4.96 -10.79
C HIS A 35 -0.78 5.21 -11.25
N ALA A 36 -1.03 5.24 -12.54
CA ALA A 36 -2.34 5.45 -13.14
C ALA A 36 -3.22 4.19 -13.22
N SER A 37 -2.72 3.03 -12.76
CA SER A 37 -3.44 1.76 -12.85
C SER A 37 -4.13 1.41 -11.53
N ALA A 38 -5.20 0.60 -11.62
CA ALA A 38 -5.86 0.01 -10.46
C ALA A 38 -4.89 -0.79 -9.59
N THR A 39 -5.18 -0.85 -8.29
CA THR A 39 -4.35 -1.49 -7.28
C THR A 39 -4.90 -2.84 -6.87
N LEU A 40 -4.13 -3.60 -6.10
CA LEU A 40 -4.61 -4.83 -5.47
C LEU A 40 -5.81 -4.55 -4.55
N TRP A 41 -5.83 -3.40 -3.86
CA TRP A 41 -6.97 -2.97 -3.06
C TRP A 41 -8.23 -2.75 -3.91
N ASP A 42 -8.11 -2.11 -5.06
CA ASP A 42 -9.24 -1.93 -5.98
C ASP A 42 -9.78 -3.28 -6.48
N ALA A 43 -8.89 -4.24 -6.75
CA ALA A 43 -9.28 -5.59 -7.12
C ALA A 43 -10.03 -6.32 -5.98
N PHE A 44 -9.55 -6.21 -4.74
CA PHE A 44 -10.20 -6.77 -3.56
C PHE A 44 -11.61 -6.19 -3.36
N VAL A 45 -11.74 -4.86 -3.41
CA VAL A 45 -13.03 -4.17 -3.31
C VAL A 45 -13.97 -4.58 -4.45
N GLY A 46 -13.44 -4.72 -5.67
CA GLY A 46 -14.18 -5.21 -6.83
C GLY A 46 -14.69 -6.65 -6.66
N VAL A 47 -13.91 -7.53 -6.03
CA VAL A 47 -14.36 -8.90 -5.68
C VAL A 47 -15.52 -8.85 -4.70
N MET A 48 -15.41 -8.06 -3.64
CA MET A 48 -16.50 -7.88 -2.67
C MET A 48 -17.80 -7.42 -3.35
N HIS A 49 -17.69 -6.42 -4.20
CA HIS A 49 -18.85 -5.90 -4.94
C HIS A 49 -19.49 -6.95 -5.85
N ARG A 50 -18.69 -7.70 -6.63
CA ARG A 50 -19.20 -8.78 -7.50
C ARG A 50 -19.86 -9.92 -6.72
N GLN A 51 -19.46 -10.12 -5.48
CA GLN A 51 -20.08 -11.09 -4.55
C GLN A 51 -21.31 -10.54 -3.81
N GLY A 52 -21.79 -9.36 -4.21
CA GLY A 52 -23.00 -8.74 -3.66
C GLY A 52 -22.83 -7.99 -2.34
N ALA A 53 -21.59 -7.71 -1.92
CA ALA A 53 -21.37 -6.85 -0.75
C ALA A 53 -21.79 -5.42 -1.05
N PRO A 54 -22.41 -4.69 -0.09
CA PRO A 54 -22.85 -3.31 -0.27
C PRO A 54 -21.68 -2.33 -0.16
N VAL A 55 -20.71 -2.45 -1.08
CA VAL A 55 -19.54 -1.57 -1.11
C VAL A 55 -19.97 -0.15 -1.47
N PRO A 56 -19.55 0.89 -0.72
CA PRO A 56 -19.89 2.27 -1.01
C PRO A 56 -19.44 2.69 -2.41
N ALA A 57 -20.29 3.42 -3.14
CA ALA A 57 -20.02 3.84 -4.51
C ALA A 57 -18.75 4.71 -4.64
N HIS A 58 -18.48 5.57 -3.65
CA HIS A 58 -17.29 6.42 -3.65
C HIS A 58 -15.98 5.61 -3.46
N VAL A 59 -16.05 4.44 -2.82
CA VAL A 59 -14.93 3.52 -2.70
C VAL A 59 -14.66 2.81 -4.03
N LEU A 60 -15.73 2.35 -4.70
CA LEU A 60 -15.62 1.72 -6.03
C LEU A 60 -15.10 2.66 -7.11
N ASN A 61 -15.46 3.95 -7.02
CA ASN A 61 -15.17 4.97 -8.03
C ASN A 61 -14.03 5.92 -7.60
N ARG A 62 -13.20 5.53 -6.65
CA ARG A 62 -12.07 6.35 -6.21
C ARG A 62 -11.08 6.61 -7.36
N ASP A 63 -10.35 7.71 -7.30
CA ASP A 63 -9.22 7.90 -8.19
C ASP A 63 -8.09 6.92 -7.83
N VAL A 64 -7.77 6.01 -8.74
CA VAL A 64 -6.72 4.99 -8.55
C VAL A 64 -5.31 5.57 -8.42
N ARG A 65 -5.14 6.88 -8.72
CA ARG A 65 -3.87 7.60 -8.57
C ARG A 65 -3.67 8.12 -7.15
N GLU A 66 -4.68 8.04 -6.31
CA GLU A 66 -4.59 8.44 -4.91
C GLU A 66 -4.21 7.24 -4.03
N THR A 67 -3.49 7.51 -2.95
CA THR A 67 -3.19 6.49 -1.94
C THR A 67 -4.48 5.99 -1.28
N VAL A 68 -4.57 4.67 -1.06
CA VAL A 68 -5.66 4.07 -0.29
C VAL A 68 -5.65 4.62 1.14
N ILE A 69 -6.81 5.09 1.59
CA ILE A 69 -7.03 5.59 2.94
C ILE A 69 -8.15 4.82 3.63
N GLU A 70 -8.21 4.90 4.95
CA GLU A 70 -9.27 4.28 5.75
C GLU A 70 -10.66 4.80 5.36
N ASN A 71 -11.63 3.87 5.34
CA ASN A 71 -13.02 4.18 5.09
C ASN A 71 -13.93 3.40 6.05
N ALA A 72 -14.58 4.10 6.98
CA ALA A 72 -15.39 3.47 8.02
C ALA A 72 -16.61 2.69 7.47
N GLU A 73 -17.21 3.14 6.38
CA GLU A 73 -18.33 2.44 5.75
C GLU A 73 -17.86 1.11 5.14
N LEU A 74 -16.69 1.11 4.48
CA LEU A 74 -16.09 -0.11 3.95
C LEU A 74 -15.68 -1.07 5.07
N GLN A 75 -15.13 -0.56 6.18
CA GLN A 75 -14.79 -1.37 7.35
C GLN A 75 -16.00 -2.13 7.91
N ALA A 76 -17.16 -1.46 8.00
CA ALA A 76 -18.39 -2.11 8.43
C ALA A 76 -18.79 -3.26 7.49
N VAL A 77 -18.67 -3.08 6.18
CA VAL A 77 -18.95 -4.13 5.18
C VAL A 77 -17.97 -5.30 5.31
N ILE A 78 -16.69 -5.04 5.56
CA ILE A 78 -15.67 -6.07 5.75
C ILE A 78 -15.99 -6.87 7.03
N ILE A 79 -16.28 -6.22 8.14
CA ILE A 79 -16.60 -6.84 9.43
C ILE A 79 -17.81 -7.77 9.30
N ASP A 80 -18.87 -7.30 8.64
CA ASP A 80 -20.11 -8.09 8.44
C ASP A 80 -19.84 -9.40 7.69
N ARG A 81 -18.87 -9.42 6.79
CA ARG A 81 -18.50 -10.60 6.00
C ARG A 81 -17.43 -11.49 6.64
N TYR A 82 -16.87 -11.10 7.75
CA TYR A 82 -15.72 -11.81 8.35
C TYR A 82 -16.08 -13.22 8.88
N SER A 83 -17.38 -13.54 9.04
CA SER A 83 -17.86 -14.88 9.35
C SER A 83 -17.74 -15.89 8.20
N ASP A 84 -17.57 -15.40 6.95
CA ASP A 84 -17.22 -16.24 5.80
C ASP A 84 -15.72 -16.59 5.87
N GLU A 85 -15.40 -17.88 6.09
CA GLU A 85 -14.02 -18.34 6.26
C GLU A 85 -13.13 -18.04 5.04
N GLY A 86 -13.68 -18.16 3.82
CA GLY A 86 -12.95 -17.88 2.59
C GLY A 86 -12.62 -16.40 2.45
N PHE A 87 -13.58 -15.54 2.80
CA PHE A 87 -13.37 -14.10 2.80
C PHE A 87 -12.41 -13.65 3.91
N ALA A 88 -12.58 -14.17 5.13
CA ALA A 88 -11.64 -13.89 6.22
C ALA A 88 -10.21 -14.34 5.86
N GLY A 89 -10.05 -15.53 5.27
CA GLY A 89 -8.76 -16.03 4.81
C GLY A 89 -8.11 -15.11 3.76
N LEU A 90 -8.89 -14.53 2.86
CA LEU A 90 -8.39 -13.52 1.91
C LEU A 90 -7.92 -12.26 2.64
N CYS A 91 -8.69 -11.75 3.61
CA CYS A 91 -8.32 -10.58 4.40
C CYS A 91 -7.02 -10.83 5.19
N GLU A 92 -6.88 -12.01 5.81
CA GLU A 92 -5.65 -12.39 6.53
C GLU A 92 -4.45 -12.45 5.58
N THR A 93 -4.61 -13.04 4.38
CA THR A 93 -3.53 -13.10 3.37
C THR A 93 -3.06 -11.69 2.94
N LEU A 94 -4.00 -10.75 2.76
CA LEU A 94 -3.64 -9.36 2.45
C LEU A 94 -2.95 -8.67 3.63
N THR A 95 -3.37 -8.97 4.85
CA THR A 95 -2.72 -8.44 6.07
C THR A 95 -1.30 -8.99 6.22
N ASP A 96 -1.10 -10.29 6.00
CA ASP A 96 0.23 -10.92 6.03
C ASP A 96 1.16 -10.31 4.97
N LEU A 97 0.64 -10.02 3.77
CA LEU A 97 1.39 -9.34 2.72
C LEU A 97 1.83 -7.94 3.16
N ASP A 98 0.93 -7.19 3.81
CA ASP A 98 1.24 -5.84 4.31
C ASP A 98 2.24 -5.88 5.46
N GLU A 99 2.09 -6.84 6.39
CA GLU A 99 3.06 -7.07 7.48
C GLU A 99 4.45 -7.37 6.91
N GLY A 100 4.54 -8.26 5.93
CA GLY A 100 5.80 -8.57 5.26
C GLY A 100 6.44 -7.35 4.59
N LEU A 101 5.64 -6.44 4.02
CA LEU A 101 6.11 -5.18 3.45
C LEU A 101 6.67 -4.25 4.55
N GLN A 102 5.99 -4.14 5.70
CA GLN A 102 6.44 -3.34 6.84
C GLN A 102 7.76 -3.89 7.41
N GLU A 103 7.85 -5.21 7.56
CA GLU A 103 9.08 -5.88 8.00
C GLU A 103 10.24 -5.63 7.03
N TRP A 104 10.00 -5.72 5.74
CA TRP A 104 11.00 -5.42 4.73
C TRP A 104 11.48 -3.96 4.83
N ARG A 105 10.57 -3.00 4.99
CA ARG A 105 10.91 -1.58 5.17
C ARG A 105 11.77 -1.37 6.39
N TYR A 106 11.40 -1.97 7.53
CA TYR A 106 12.18 -1.88 8.76
C TYR A 106 13.61 -2.40 8.56
N ARG A 107 13.75 -3.59 8.00
CA ARG A 107 15.06 -4.19 7.71
C ARG A 107 15.88 -3.32 6.75
N HIS A 108 15.25 -2.74 5.76
CA HIS A 108 15.90 -1.84 4.80
C HIS A 108 16.40 -0.56 5.49
N VAL A 109 15.59 0.08 6.34
CA VAL A 109 16.01 1.24 7.14
C VAL A 109 17.22 0.89 8.01
N MET A 110 17.18 -0.24 8.70
CA MET A 110 18.29 -0.67 9.56
C MET A 110 19.56 -0.94 8.76
N MET A 111 19.45 -1.55 7.58
CA MET A 111 20.57 -1.77 6.67
C MET A 111 21.19 -0.43 6.22
N VAL A 112 20.36 0.52 5.80
CA VAL A 112 20.82 1.85 5.36
C VAL A 112 21.52 2.58 6.51
N ARG A 113 20.92 2.60 7.71
CA ARG A 113 21.54 3.19 8.91
C ARG A 113 22.89 2.57 9.24
N ARG A 114 23.01 1.27 9.11
CA ARG A 114 24.26 0.53 9.36
C ARG A 114 25.35 0.83 8.32
N THR A 115 24.93 1.12 7.07
CA THR A 115 25.85 1.31 5.95
C THR A 115 26.34 2.76 5.83
N ILE A 116 25.43 3.72 5.90
CA ILE A 116 25.73 5.15 5.68
C ILE A 116 25.52 6.04 6.93
N GLY A 117 24.96 5.49 8.01
CA GLY A 117 24.66 6.25 9.23
C GLY A 117 23.66 7.36 8.99
N THR A 118 24.03 8.58 9.37
CA THR A 118 23.22 9.81 9.20
C THR A 118 23.59 10.60 7.94
N LYS A 119 24.41 10.04 7.05
CA LYS A 119 24.80 10.72 5.80
C LYS A 119 23.61 10.79 4.85
N MET A 120 23.58 11.83 4.02
CA MET A 120 22.57 11.93 2.95
C MET A 120 22.67 10.73 2.02
N GLY A 121 21.51 10.21 1.64
CA GLY A 121 21.39 9.13 0.66
C GLY A 121 21.73 9.63 -0.76
N THR A 122 22.09 8.72 -1.65
CA THR A 122 22.39 9.00 -3.06
C THR A 122 21.24 9.64 -3.84
N GLY A 123 20.01 9.59 -3.32
CA GLY A 123 18.81 10.20 -3.89
C GLY A 123 18.48 11.60 -3.35
N GLY A 124 19.40 12.28 -2.66
CA GLY A 124 19.21 13.67 -2.18
C GLY A 124 18.28 13.80 -0.96
N SER A 125 17.75 12.69 -0.40
CA SER A 125 16.97 12.69 0.83
C SER A 125 17.86 12.49 2.06
N ASP A 126 17.31 12.78 3.26
CA ASP A 126 17.96 12.54 4.56
C ASP A 126 18.24 11.04 4.84
N GLY A 127 18.32 10.21 3.81
CA GLY A 127 18.69 8.80 3.88
C GLY A 127 17.80 8.00 4.83
N ALA A 128 18.39 7.47 5.91
CA ALA A 128 17.69 6.63 6.87
C ALA A 128 16.55 7.35 7.59
N ALA A 129 16.64 8.66 7.84
CA ALA A 129 15.59 9.43 8.51
C ALA A 129 14.32 9.52 7.64
N TYR A 130 14.49 9.81 6.34
CA TYR A 130 13.35 9.79 5.41
C TYR A 130 12.72 8.40 5.33
N LEU A 131 13.52 7.35 5.18
CA LEU A 131 13.01 5.98 5.11
C LEU A 131 12.25 5.58 6.39
N ALA A 132 12.70 6.07 7.56
CA ALA A 132 12.01 5.81 8.82
C ALA A 132 10.58 6.41 8.85
N THR A 133 10.30 7.48 8.13
CA THR A 133 8.95 8.06 8.03
C THR A 133 7.98 7.17 7.24
N THR A 134 8.50 6.24 6.46
CA THR A 134 7.69 5.28 5.68
C THR A 134 7.35 4.01 6.46
N LEU A 135 7.94 3.83 7.65
CA LEU A 135 7.57 2.74 8.54
C LEU A 135 6.12 2.92 9.03
N PHE A 136 5.45 1.82 9.25
CA PHE A 136 4.06 1.80 9.73
C PHE A 136 3.03 2.47 8.79
N ARG A 137 3.34 2.58 7.50
CA ARG A 137 2.37 3.01 6.48
C ARG A 137 1.76 1.76 5.83
N PRO A 138 0.55 1.36 6.23
CA PRO A 138 -0.07 0.15 5.70
C PRO A 138 -0.50 0.37 4.24
N ALA A 139 -0.43 -0.70 3.45
CA ALA A 139 -1.02 -0.74 2.10
C ALA A 139 -2.54 -0.97 2.17
N PHE A 140 -3.00 -1.67 3.22
CA PHE A 140 -4.41 -2.01 3.43
C PHE A 140 -4.92 -1.48 4.78
N PRO A 141 -5.06 -0.17 4.94
CA PRO A 141 -5.32 0.46 6.25
C PRO A 141 -6.63 -0.02 6.89
N ASP A 142 -7.67 -0.30 6.10
CA ASP A 142 -8.94 -0.78 6.64
C ASP A 142 -8.82 -2.16 7.31
N LEU A 143 -7.96 -3.05 6.78
CA LEU A 143 -7.75 -4.38 7.38
C LEU A 143 -7.04 -4.31 8.73
N TRP A 144 -6.24 -3.28 8.96
CA TRP A 144 -5.65 -2.99 10.26
C TRP A 144 -6.65 -2.34 11.22
N ALA A 145 -7.44 -1.40 10.71
CA ALA A 145 -8.41 -0.66 11.51
C ALA A 145 -9.51 -1.57 12.11
N ILE A 146 -9.96 -2.59 11.37
CA ILE A 146 -11.01 -3.50 11.85
C ILE A 146 -10.57 -4.45 12.98
N ARG A 147 -9.27 -4.56 13.28
CA ARG A 147 -8.76 -5.49 14.30
C ARG A 147 -9.34 -5.24 15.69
N THR A 148 -9.77 -4.03 15.97
CA THR A 148 -10.43 -3.69 17.24
C THR A 148 -11.88 -4.17 17.34
N ALA A 149 -12.45 -4.71 16.26
CA ALA A 149 -13.83 -5.21 16.22
C ALA A 149 -13.97 -6.71 16.62
N PHE A 150 -12.84 -7.39 16.84
CA PHE A 150 -12.78 -8.82 17.16
C PHE A 150 -12.26 -9.10 18.54
#